data_c6866069228112837e5ca87ff5215573
#
_entry.id   c6866069228112837e5ca87ff5215573
#
_cell.length_a   1.000
_cell.length_b   1.000
_cell.length_c   1.000
_cell.angle_alpha   90.00
_cell.angle_beta   90.00
_cell.angle_gamma   90.00
#
_symmetry.space_group_name_H-M   'P 1'
#
loop_
_entity.id
_entity.type
_entity.pdbx_description
1 polymer ?
#
loop_
_entity_poly.entity_id
_entity_poly.type
_entity_poly.pdbx_seq_one_letter_code
_entity_poly.pdbx_strand_id
1 'polypeptide(L)'
;MDPLAPPCKTPLNLEYMMTREENIFFDRKSSRVKPANLAEDIVAFANAEGGTLAIGLADDGTPEGISDLSEEQINDLAEAPLKVCKPMPMFGCEFFPVTNRAGKPDRILVLYIQSHPNGIIRTAKDEVYLRIGDRSVLMRGDNLRQLEYRKQGPVLRMSCAPMQQWRIWMPL
;
A
#
# COMPACT_ATOMS: atom_id res chain seq x y z
N MET A 1 -15.83 -0.62 14.25
CA MET A 1 -14.72 -0.09 13.43
C MET A 1 -14.67 -0.95 12.18
N ASP A 2 -14.93 -0.38 11.03
CA ASP A 2 -14.85 -1.10 9.76
C ASP A 2 -13.37 -1.44 9.47
N PRO A 3 -12.98 -2.72 9.42
CA PRO A 3 -11.60 -3.12 9.17
C PRO A 3 -11.11 -2.76 7.76
N LEU A 4 -11.99 -2.28 6.90
CA LEU A 4 -11.71 -1.86 5.52
C LEU A 4 -11.67 -0.33 5.35
N ALA A 5 -11.76 0.42 6.46
CA ALA A 5 -11.64 1.88 6.37
C ALA A 5 -10.23 2.25 5.88
N PRO A 6 -10.12 3.15 4.91
CA PRO A 6 -8.82 3.56 4.38
C PRO A 6 -7.95 4.16 5.48
N PRO A 7 -6.64 3.92 5.48
CA PRO A 7 -5.70 4.41 6.50
C PRO A 7 -5.55 5.93 6.51
N CYS A 8 -6.12 6.62 5.55
CA CYS A 8 -6.05 8.08 5.44
C CYS A 8 -7.12 8.74 6.31
N LYS A 9 -6.71 9.62 7.21
CA LYS A 9 -7.59 10.43 8.07
C LYS A 9 -8.44 11.47 7.30
N THR A 10 -8.25 11.61 6.00
CA THR A 10 -9.04 12.45 5.11
C THR A 10 -9.94 11.56 4.27
N PRO A 11 -11.26 11.81 4.21
CA PRO A 11 -12.11 11.05 3.32
C PRO A 11 -11.61 11.22 1.89
N LEU A 12 -11.12 10.14 1.29
CA LEU A 12 -10.75 10.10 -0.11
C LEU A 12 -12.04 10.25 -0.91
N ASN A 13 -12.21 11.40 -1.50
CA ASN A 13 -13.26 11.64 -2.48
C ASN A 13 -12.62 11.78 -3.87
N LEU A 14 -13.44 11.67 -4.90
CA LEU A 14 -12.99 11.77 -6.28
C LEU A 14 -12.28 13.10 -6.56
N GLU A 15 -12.76 14.21 -6.02
CA GLU A 15 -12.17 15.54 -6.17
C GLU A 15 -10.72 15.56 -5.65
N TYR A 16 -10.48 14.95 -4.47
CA TYR A 16 -9.13 14.82 -3.92
C TYR A 16 -8.21 14.07 -4.90
N MET A 17 -8.67 12.93 -5.41
CA MET A 17 -7.87 12.09 -6.31
C MET A 17 -7.55 12.78 -7.64
N MET A 18 -8.41 13.68 -8.11
CA MET A 18 -8.23 14.41 -9.36
C MET A 18 -7.36 15.68 -9.20
N THR A 19 -7.40 16.34 -8.04
CA THR A 19 -6.82 17.69 -7.87
C THR A 19 -5.54 17.72 -7.03
N ARG A 20 -5.33 16.74 -6.15
CA ARG A 20 -4.17 16.72 -5.25
C ARG A 20 -2.96 16.11 -5.92
N GLU A 21 -1.79 16.59 -5.53
CA GLU A 21 -0.52 15.99 -5.92
C GLU A 21 -0.33 14.64 -5.21
N GLU A 22 0.43 13.75 -5.84
CA GLU A 22 0.88 12.50 -5.24
C GLU A 22 1.69 12.78 -3.98
N ASN A 23 1.60 11.89 -3.01
CA ASN A 23 2.25 12.05 -1.72
C ASN A 23 2.51 10.68 -1.05
N ILE A 24 2.85 10.72 0.23
CA ILE A 24 3.16 9.49 1.00
C ILE A 24 1.97 8.53 1.13
N PHE A 25 0.74 8.99 0.93
CA PHE A 25 -0.49 8.20 1.09
C PHE A 25 -1.30 8.03 -0.19
N PHE A 26 -0.90 8.70 -1.26
CA PHE A 26 -1.67 8.71 -2.50
C PHE A 26 -0.79 8.71 -3.74
N ASP A 27 -1.18 7.91 -4.72
CA ASP A 27 -0.58 7.84 -6.04
C ASP A 27 -1.65 7.55 -7.09
N ARG A 28 -1.42 7.95 -8.34
CA ARG A 28 -2.32 7.68 -9.45
C ARG A 28 -1.59 6.98 -10.60
N LYS A 29 -2.34 6.19 -11.35
CA LYS A 29 -1.82 5.45 -12.49
C LYS A 29 -2.79 5.51 -13.65
N SER A 30 -2.23 5.61 -14.84
CA SER A 30 -2.99 5.46 -16.09
C SER A 30 -3.71 4.11 -16.14
N SER A 31 -4.84 4.06 -16.85
CA SER A 31 -5.56 2.82 -17.15
C SER A 31 -4.72 1.78 -17.91
N ARG A 32 -3.62 2.21 -18.53
CA ARG A 32 -2.71 1.33 -19.30
C ARG A 32 -1.67 0.63 -18.44
N VAL A 33 -1.66 0.87 -17.13
CA VAL A 33 -0.69 0.23 -16.23
C VAL A 33 -0.92 -1.29 -16.20
N LYS A 34 0.18 -2.03 -16.14
CA LYS A 34 0.12 -3.49 -15.96
C LYS A 34 0.21 -3.84 -14.47
N PRO A 35 -0.45 -4.93 -14.00
CA PRO A 35 -0.38 -5.36 -12.61
C PRO A 35 1.06 -5.48 -12.07
N ALA A 36 1.99 -5.98 -12.88
CA ALA A 36 3.39 -6.10 -12.48
C ALA A 36 4.06 -4.75 -12.17
N ASN A 37 3.63 -3.67 -12.83
CA ASN A 37 4.19 -2.33 -12.61
C ASN A 37 3.59 -1.65 -11.35
N LEU A 38 2.50 -2.18 -10.81
CA LEU A 38 1.92 -1.73 -9.54
C LEU A 38 2.68 -2.28 -8.32
N ALA A 39 3.51 -3.32 -8.51
CA ALA A 39 4.19 -4.04 -7.44
C ALA A 39 5.04 -3.11 -6.56
N GLU A 40 5.78 -2.18 -7.16
CA GLU A 40 6.65 -1.24 -6.46
C GLU A 40 5.84 -0.34 -5.53
N ASP A 41 4.75 0.24 -6.03
CA ASP A 41 3.92 1.17 -5.27
C ASP A 41 3.13 0.46 -4.18
N ILE A 42 2.55 -0.72 -4.49
CA ILE A 42 1.83 -1.54 -3.50
C ILE A 42 2.75 -1.95 -2.35
N VAL A 43 3.94 -2.44 -2.67
CA VAL A 43 4.94 -2.83 -1.67
C VAL A 43 5.41 -1.63 -0.86
N ALA A 44 5.64 -0.49 -1.52
CA ALA A 44 6.08 0.73 -0.87
C ALA A 44 5.05 1.27 0.13
N PHE A 45 3.75 1.28 -0.24
CA PHE A 45 2.67 1.66 0.66
C PHE A 45 2.52 0.68 1.83
N ALA A 46 2.54 -0.63 1.57
CA ALA A 46 2.41 -1.65 2.61
C ALA A 46 3.57 -1.60 3.63
N ASN A 47 4.78 -1.29 3.17
CA ASN A 47 5.95 -1.14 4.04
C ASN A 47 6.03 0.22 4.75
N ALA A 48 5.26 1.21 4.30
CA ALA A 48 5.11 2.51 4.97
C ALA A 48 3.83 2.54 5.84
N GLU A 49 3.11 3.63 5.82
CA GLU A 49 1.89 3.86 6.63
C GLU A 49 0.60 3.41 5.91
N GLY A 50 0.73 2.67 4.81
CA GLY A 50 -0.36 2.37 3.90
C GLY A 50 -0.57 3.49 2.89
N GLY A 51 -1.57 3.34 2.02
CA GLY A 51 -1.89 4.35 1.02
C GLY A 51 -2.95 3.93 0.04
N THR A 52 -3.22 4.81 -0.89
CA THR A 52 -4.25 4.65 -1.92
C THR A 52 -3.66 4.80 -3.30
N LEU A 53 -4.03 3.89 -4.19
CA LEU A 53 -3.60 3.86 -5.57
C LEU A 53 -4.83 4.00 -6.46
N ALA A 54 -4.96 5.11 -7.18
CA ALA A 54 -6.06 5.36 -8.10
C ALA A 54 -5.64 5.03 -9.54
N ILE A 55 -6.34 4.08 -10.17
CA ILE A 55 -6.06 3.58 -11.52
C ILE A 55 -7.14 4.05 -12.48
N GLY A 56 -6.73 4.62 -13.61
CA GLY A 56 -7.61 5.26 -14.59
C GLY A 56 -7.60 6.78 -14.51
N LEU A 57 -6.58 7.34 -13.83
CA LEU A 57 -6.27 8.77 -13.81
C LEU A 57 -4.92 9.00 -14.49
N ALA A 58 -4.81 10.07 -15.28
CA ALA A 58 -3.53 10.55 -15.77
C ALA A 58 -2.76 11.28 -14.66
N ASP A 59 -1.47 11.55 -14.87
CA ASP A 59 -0.60 12.23 -13.89
C ASP A 59 -1.12 13.63 -13.51
N ASP A 60 -1.81 14.31 -14.42
CA ASP A 60 -2.45 15.59 -14.18
C ASP A 60 -3.82 15.51 -13.47
N GLY A 61 -4.25 14.30 -13.10
CA GLY A 61 -5.54 14.05 -12.47
C GLY A 61 -6.72 13.92 -13.43
N THR A 62 -6.49 14.04 -14.74
CA THR A 62 -7.57 13.88 -15.73
C THR A 62 -8.08 12.43 -15.75
N PRO A 63 -9.40 12.20 -15.66
CA PRO A 63 -9.95 10.86 -15.75
C PRO A 63 -9.76 10.25 -17.14
N GLU A 64 -9.05 9.13 -17.20
CA GLU A 64 -8.95 8.30 -18.41
C GLU A 64 -10.08 7.27 -18.43
N GLY A 65 -10.47 6.79 -17.24
CA GLY A 65 -11.39 5.68 -17.07
C GLY A 65 -10.76 4.31 -17.33
N ILE A 66 -11.52 3.25 -17.10
CA ILE A 66 -11.10 1.87 -17.30
C ILE A 66 -12.08 1.06 -18.17
N SER A 67 -13.11 1.70 -18.73
CA SER A 67 -14.14 1.00 -19.51
C SER A 67 -13.64 0.42 -20.82
N ASP A 68 -12.48 0.87 -21.32
CA ASP A 68 -11.81 0.30 -22.50
C ASP A 68 -11.05 -1.01 -22.19
N LEU A 69 -10.88 -1.36 -20.91
CA LEU A 69 -10.25 -2.61 -20.48
C LEU A 69 -11.28 -3.76 -20.48
N SER A 70 -10.78 -4.97 -20.75
CA SER A 70 -11.61 -6.17 -20.56
C SER A 70 -11.85 -6.43 -19.06
N GLU A 71 -12.92 -7.16 -18.76
CA GLU A 71 -13.21 -7.58 -17.37
C GLU A 71 -12.05 -8.36 -16.74
N GLU A 72 -11.34 -9.18 -17.53
CA GLU A 72 -10.14 -9.89 -17.08
C GLU A 72 -9.01 -8.92 -16.68
N GLN A 73 -8.76 -7.89 -17.48
CA GLN A 73 -7.75 -6.87 -17.17
C GLN A 73 -8.13 -6.06 -15.93
N ILE A 74 -9.41 -5.73 -15.76
CA ILE A 74 -9.90 -5.02 -14.57
C ILE A 74 -9.73 -5.88 -13.32
N ASN A 75 -10.06 -7.17 -13.39
CA ASN A 75 -9.87 -8.11 -12.30
C ASN A 75 -8.38 -8.29 -11.97
N ASP A 76 -7.52 -8.38 -12.98
CA ASP A 76 -6.06 -8.47 -12.80
C ASP A 76 -5.49 -7.25 -12.05
N LEU A 77 -5.99 -6.06 -12.34
CA LEU A 77 -5.61 -4.83 -11.64
C LEU A 77 -6.16 -4.81 -10.20
N ALA A 78 -7.41 -5.19 -10.00
CA ALA A 78 -8.04 -5.24 -8.68
C ALA A 78 -7.37 -6.26 -7.75
N GLU A 79 -6.90 -7.38 -8.31
CA GLU A 79 -6.22 -8.46 -7.59
C GLU A 79 -4.69 -8.33 -7.60
N ALA A 80 -4.15 -7.23 -8.12
CA ALA A 80 -2.70 -7.05 -8.20
C ALA A 80 -1.98 -7.31 -6.87
N PRO A 81 -2.46 -6.83 -5.69
CA PRO A 81 -1.79 -7.10 -4.43
C PRO A 81 -1.61 -8.59 -4.10
N LEU A 82 -2.53 -9.45 -4.56
CA LEU A 82 -2.45 -10.91 -4.40
C LEU A 82 -1.35 -11.51 -5.28
N LYS A 83 -1.17 -10.97 -6.48
CA LYS A 83 -0.34 -11.57 -7.53
C LYS A 83 1.10 -11.12 -7.47
N VAL A 84 1.34 -9.87 -7.03
CA VAL A 84 2.66 -9.23 -7.18
C VAL A 84 3.42 -9.06 -5.85
N CYS A 85 2.80 -9.38 -4.70
CA CYS A 85 3.38 -9.15 -3.37
C CYS A 85 3.51 -10.43 -2.55
N LYS A 86 4.56 -10.48 -1.70
CA LYS A 86 4.81 -11.59 -0.75
C LYS A 86 5.34 -11.05 0.58
N PRO A 87 4.72 -11.36 1.73
CA PRO A 87 3.35 -11.88 1.82
C PRO A 87 2.35 -10.91 1.20
N MET A 88 1.11 -11.34 1.00
CA MET A 88 0.03 -10.48 0.53
C MET A 88 -0.26 -9.40 1.58
N PRO A 89 -0.28 -8.11 1.23
CA PRO A 89 -0.75 -7.06 2.12
C PRO A 89 -2.26 -7.14 2.31
N MET A 90 -2.77 -6.60 3.41
CA MET A 90 -4.21 -6.34 3.51
C MET A 90 -4.57 -5.17 2.60
N PHE A 91 -5.63 -5.34 1.82
CA PHE A 91 -6.09 -4.31 0.88
C PHE A 91 -7.60 -4.37 0.65
N GLY A 92 -8.14 -3.32 0.09
CA GLY A 92 -9.50 -3.24 -0.43
C GLY A 92 -9.50 -2.58 -1.79
N CYS A 93 -10.59 -2.71 -2.53
CA CYS A 93 -10.79 -2.00 -3.80
C CYS A 93 -12.20 -1.43 -3.91
N GLU A 94 -12.31 -0.33 -4.64
CA GLU A 94 -13.57 0.36 -4.89
C GLU A 94 -13.56 1.00 -6.28
N PHE A 95 -14.74 1.11 -6.90
CA PHE A 95 -14.91 1.80 -8.18
C PHE A 95 -15.60 3.15 -7.95
N PHE A 96 -15.00 4.20 -8.52
CA PHE A 96 -15.59 5.54 -8.50
C PHE A 96 -16.07 5.93 -9.89
N PRO A 97 -17.34 6.37 -10.04
CA PRO A 97 -17.83 6.87 -11.30
C PRO A 97 -17.16 8.19 -11.67
N VAL A 98 -16.75 8.32 -12.93
CA VAL A 98 -16.12 9.51 -13.49
C VAL A 98 -16.73 9.82 -14.87
N THR A 99 -16.46 11.02 -15.36
CA THR A 99 -16.60 11.35 -16.79
C THR A 99 -15.22 11.37 -17.41
N ASN A 100 -14.95 10.52 -18.39
CA ASN A 100 -13.66 10.41 -19.02
C ASN A 100 -13.35 11.59 -19.96
N ARG A 101 -12.12 11.63 -20.52
CA ARG A 101 -11.69 12.68 -21.46
C ARG A 101 -12.60 12.88 -22.67
N ALA A 102 -13.31 11.83 -23.10
CA ALA A 102 -14.26 11.90 -24.22
C ALA A 102 -15.65 12.39 -23.80
N GLY A 103 -15.84 12.80 -22.55
CA GLY A 103 -17.14 13.24 -22.02
C GLY A 103 -18.13 12.08 -21.79
N LYS A 104 -17.66 10.84 -21.74
CA LYS A 104 -18.49 9.66 -21.52
C LYS A 104 -18.47 9.22 -20.06
N PRO A 105 -19.59 8.68 -19.54
CA PRO A 105 -19.60 8.01 -18.23
C PRO A 105 -18.61 6.84 -18.22
N ASP A 106 -17.79 6.78 -17.18
CA ASP A 106 -16.76 5.78 -16.98
C ASP A 106 -16.54 5.56 -15.49
N ARG A 107 -15.55 4.79 -15.11
CA ARG A 107 -15.17 4.56 -13.72
C ARG A 107 -13.65 4.44 -13.59
N ILE A 108 -13.13 4.70 -12.41
CA ILE A 108 -11.76 4.42 -12.02
C ILE A 108 -11.74 3.34 -10.95
N LEU A 109 -10.64 2.60 -10.86
CA LEU A 109 -10.41 1.61 -9.81
C LEU A 109 -9.48 2.21 -8.75
N VAL A 110 -9.88 2.09 -7.49
CA VAL A 110 -9.09 2.57 -6.35
C VAL A 110 -8.72 1.39 -5.47
N LEU A 111 -7.43 1.21 -5.23
CA LEU A 111 -6.87 0.22 -4.31
C LEU A 111 -6.46 0.91 -3.01
N TYR A 112 -6.94 0.40 -1.88
CA TYR A 112 -6.54 0.82 -0.54
C TYR A 112 -5.57 -0.20 0.03
N ILE A 113 -4.32 0.16 0.19
CA ILE A 113 -3.27 -0.70 0.71
C ILE A 113 -3.06 -0.37 2.19
N GLN A 114 -3.25 -1.34 3.06
CA GLN A 114 -3.00 -1.15 4.49
C GLN A 114 -1.51 -1.30 4.81
N SER A 115 -1.06 -0.54 5.82
CA SER A 115 0.27 -0.72 6.38
C SER A 115 0.41 -2.13 6.93
N HIS A 116 1.56 -2.75 6.66
CA HIS A 116 1.92 -4.04 7.22
C HIS A 116 2.88 -3.82 8.41
N PRO A 117 2.38 -3.82 9.65
CA PRO A 117 3.17 -3.37 10.80
C PRO A 117 4.27 -4.35 11.21
N ASN A 118 4.03 -5.64 11.00
CA ASN A 118 4.90 -6.71 11.48
C ASN A 118 5.56 -7.45 10.29
N GLY A 119 6.77 -7.05 9.95
CA GLY A 119 7.52 -7.65 8.86
C GLY A 119 7.54 -6.82 7.58
N ILE A 120 8.14 -7.37 6.56
CA ILE A 120 8.39 -6.71 5.27
C ILE A 120 7.59 -7.39 4.16
N ILE A 121 6.90 -6.59 3.38
CA ILE A 121 6.30 -7.02 2.12
C ILE A 121 7.36 -6.87 1.00
N ARG A 122 7.42 -7.86 0.12
CA ARG A 122 8.34 -7.90 -1.02
C ARG A 122 7.57 -8.08 -2.32
N THR A 123 8.17 -7.65 -3.41
CA THR A 123 7.66 -7.98 -4.74
C THR A 123 7.89 -9.48 -5.04
N ALA A 124 7.27 -9.99 -6.11
CA ALA A 124 7.52 -11.34 -6.60
C ALA A 124 9.01 -11.59 -6.99
N LYS A 125 9.78 -10.50 -7.23
CA LYS A 125 11.22 -10.52 -7.51
C LYS A 125 12.09 -10.38 -6.26
N ASP A 126 11.49 -10.47 -5.06
CA ASP A 126 12.17 -10.30 -3.77
C ASP A 126 12.70 -8.88 -3.52
N GLU A 127 12.18 -7.88 -4.20
CA GLU A 127 12.54 -6.48 -4.00
C GLU A 127 11.67 -5.84 -2.92
N VAL A 128 12.27 -4.94 -2.14
CA VAL A 128 11.61 -4.19 -1.07
C VAL A 128 11.59 -2.72 -1.41
N TYR A 129 10.43 -2.11 -1.39
CA TYR A 129 10.23 -0.68 -1.60
C TYR A 129 9.63 -0.04 -0.35
N LEU A 130 9.95 1.24 -0.15
CA LEU A 130 9.37 2.08 0.89
C LEU A 130 8.88 3.39 0.29
N ARG A 131 7.68 3.82 0.65
CA ARG A 131 7.16 5.13 0.22
C ARG A 131 7.87 6.25 1.00
N ILE A 132 8.55 7.13 0.29
CA ILE A 132 9.23 8.30 0.82
C ILE A 132 8.80 9.52 0.00
N GLY A 133 7.96 10.38 0.59
CA GLY A 133 7.31 11.44 -0.15
C GLY A 133 6.36 10.88 -1.20
N ASP A 134 6.53 11.30 -2.43
CA ASP A 134 5.78 10.86 -3.62
C ASP A 134 6.43 9.68 -4.36
N ARG A 135 7.50 9.08 -3.82
CA ARG A 135 8.29 8.06 -4.52
C ARG A 135 8.31 6.72 -3.80
N SER A 136 8.31 5.66 -4.61
CA SER A 136 8.56 4.29 -4.19
C SER A 136 10.06 4.00 -4.31
N VAL A 137 10.76 3.97 -3.17
CA VAL A 137 12.24 3.87 -3.13
C VAL A 137 12.67 2.45 -2.83
N LEU A 138 13.51 1.89 -3.69
CA LEU A 138 14.08 0.56 -3.51
C LEU A 138 15.05 0.53 -2.31
N MET A 139 14.74 -0.34 -1.34
CA MET A 139 15.55 -0.55 -0.14
C MET A 139 16.60 -1.63 -0.37
N ARG A 140 17.88 -1.30 -0.11
CA ARG A 140 19.00 -2.22 -0.23
C ARG A 140 20.00 -2.03 0.91
N GLY A 141 20.84 -3.04 1.14
CA GLY A 141 21.93 -2.97 2.11
C GLY A 141 21.48 -2.56 3.50
N ASP A 142 22.14 -1.56 4.09
CA ASP A 142 21.86 -1.11 5.45
C ASP A 142 20.48 -0.47 5.62
N ASN A 143 19.97 0.22 4.59
CA ASN A 143 18.62 0.78 4.61
C ASN A 143 17.57 -0.32 4.74
N LEU A 144 17.74 -1.43 4.02
CA LEU A 144 16.86 -2.59 4.13
C LEU A 144 16.93 -3.20 5.53
N ARG A 145 18.13 -3.42 6.07
CA ARG A 145 18.32 -3.95 7.43
C ARG A 145 17.67 -3.07 8.50
N GLN A 146 17.81 -1.74 8.38
CA GLN A 146 17.16 -0.80 9.29
C GLN A 146 15.63 -0.86 9.18
N LEU A 147 15.09 -1.02 7.97
CA LEU A 147 13.65 -1.17 7.77
C LEU A 147 13.16 -2.48 8.39
N GLU A 148 13.85 -3.59 8.15
CA GLU A 148 13.55 -4.89 8.74
C GLU A 148 13.56 -4.83 10.27
N TYR A 149 14.58 -4.21 10.86
CA TYR A 149 14.66 -4.04 12.30
C TYR A 149 13.48 -3.23 12.88
N ARG A 150 13.08 -2.15 12.22
CA ARG A 150 11.93 -1.34 12.64
C ARG A 150 10.61 -2.08 12.51
N LYS A 151 10.47 -2.93 11.49
CA LYS A 151 9.27 -3.71 11.19
C LYS A 151 9.17 -5.03 11.95
N GLN A 152 10.25 -5.50 12.51
CA GLN A 152 10.23 -6.60 13.47
C GLN A 152 9.65 -6.10 14.77
N GLY A 153 8.43 -5.66 14.91
CA GLY A 153 7.79 -5.12 16.11
C GLY A 153 8.58 -5.26 17.42
N PRO A 154 8.17 -4.79 18.58
CA PRO A 154 8.89 -5.10 19.80
C PRO A 154 8.92 -6.63 19.89
N VAL A 155 9.98 -7.25 19.38
CA VAL A 155 10.38 -8.52 19.92
C VAL A 155 10.33 -8.21 21.40
N LEU A 156 9.38 -8.83 22.12
CA LEU A 156 9.55 -8.98 23.54
C LEU A 156 10.99 -9.47 23.67
N ARG A 157 11.90 -8.54 23.90
CA ARG A 157 13.12 -8.87 24.57
C ARG A 157 12.60 -9.39 25.91
N MET A 158 12.26 -10.67 25.91
CA MET A 158 12.50 -11.44 27.09
C MET A 158 13.99 -11.27 27.29
N SER A 159 14.34 -10.14 27.87
CA SER A 159 15.53 -9.99 28.62
C SER A 159 15.59 -11.31 29.38
N CYS A 160 16.55 -12.17 29.04
CA CYS A 160 17.04 -13.15 29.95
C CYS A 160 17.63 -12.32 31.10
N ALA A 161 16.75 -11.73 31.90
CA ALA A 161 17.13 -11.32 33.23
C ALA A 161 17.62 -12.59 33.88
N PRO A 162 18.89 -12.63 34.34
CA PRO A 162 19.41 -13.81 34.99
C PRO A 162 18.43 -14.13 36.11
N MET A 163 18.11 -15.41 36.23
CA MET A 163 17.12 -16.01 37.15
C MET A 163 17.42 -15.74 38.63
N GLN A 164 18.25 -14.76 38.95
CA GLN A 164 18.71 -14.38 40.30
C GLN A 164 17.85 -13.30 40.98
N GLN A 165 16.90 -12.70 40.31
CA GLN A 165 16.08 -11.61 40.92
C GLN A 165 14.74 -12.06 41.49
N TRP A 166 14.37 -13.35 41.45
CA TRP A 166 13.11 -13.86 41.98
C TRP A 166 13.21 -14.45 43.40
N ARG A 167 14.34 -14.21 44.11
CA ARG A 167 14.55 -14.75 45.46
C ARG A 167 14.18 -13.85 46.64
N ILE A 168 13.49 -12.72 46.44
CA ILE A 168 13.24 -11.76 47.50
C ILE A 168 11.75 -11.50 47.73
N TRP A 169 10.90 -12.44 47.65
CA TRP A 169 9.53 -12.31 48.17
C TRP A 169 8.91 -13.67 48.47
N MET A 170 9.41 -14.36 49.49
CA MET A 170 8.60 -15.29 50.27
C MET A 170 8.62 -14.82 51.71
N PRO A 171 7.50 -14.30 52.26
CA PRO A 171 7.37 -14.15 53.68
C PRO A 171 7.25 -15.53 54.31
N LEU A 172 7.93 -15.73 55.40
CA LEU A 172 7.86 -16.89 56.32
C LEU A 172 6.45 -17.01 56.88
#